data_63b172322450719d71c57e24860c9cc1
#
_entry.id   63b172322450719d71c57e24860c9cc1
#
_cell.length_a   1.000
_cell.length_b   1.000
_cell.length_c   1.000
_cell.angle_alpha   90.00
_cell.angle_beta   90.00
_cell.angle_gamma   90.00
#
_symmetry.space_group_name_H-M   'P 1'
#
loop_
_entity.id
_entity.type
_entity.pdbx_description
1 polymer ?
#
loop_
_entity_poly.entity_id
_entity_poly.type
_entity_poly.pdbx_seq_one_letter_code
_entity_poly.pdbx_strand_id
1 'polypeptide(L)'
;MCRLLLIISENYNKNIIYNFLKQSIIKKNTPNINSCRDVDFHKDGFGLSWKYHDRYVIYKNNKCYTEDKNIKKIIDKILKNILIGHIRAKCPNLNAESKYENTHPFKFK
;
A
#
# COMPACT_ATOMS: atom_id res chain seq x y z
N MET A 1 -5.79 -10.98 1.43
CA MET A 1 -6.32 -10.16 0.31
C MET A 1 -5.67 -8.79 0.34
N CYS A 2 -5.15 -8.33 -0.77
CA CYS A 2 -4.52 -7.02 -0.86
C CYS A 2 -5.54 -5.90 -1.06
N ARG A 3 -5.14 -4.65 -0.85
CA ARG A 3 -5.95 -3.47 -1.13
C ARG A 3 -5.22 -2.58 -2.13
N LEU A 4 -5.98 -2.00 -3.01
CA LEU A 4 -5.48 -1.12 -4.07
C LEU A 4 -6.15 0.25 -3.98
N LEU A 5 -5.37 1.28 -4.29
CA LEU A 5 -5.84 2.65 -4.44
C LEU A 5 -5.34 3.21 -5.77
N LEU A 6 -6.21 3.85 -6.52
CA LEU A 6 -5.84 4.63 -7.69
C LEU A 6 -6.48 6.01 -7.58
N ILE A 7 -5.67 7.04 -7.67
CA ILE A 7 -6.13 8.43 -7.74
C ILE A 7 -5.61 9.04 -9.03
N ILE A 8 -6.49 9.65 -9.80
CA ILE A 8 -6.17 10.44 -10.98
C ILE A 8 -6.80 11.81 -10.79
N SER A 9 -6.10 12.71 -10.13
CA SER A 9 -6.60 14.04 -9.81
C SER A 9 -5.46 14.94 -9.34
N GLU A 10 -5.47 16.19 -9.75
CA GLU A 10 -4.55 17.22 -9.25
C GLU A 10 -5.06 17.87 -7.96
N ASN A 11 -6.29 17.57 -7.57
CA ASN A 11 -6.97 18.24 -6.46
C ASN A 11 -7.56 17.22 -5.48
N TYR A 12 -6.70 16.55 -4.72
CA TYR A 12 -7.15 15.67 -3.65
C TYR A 12 -6.45 16.01 -2.33
N ASN A 13 -7.13 15.68 -1.22
CA ASN A 13 -6.53 15.81 0.11
C ASN A 13 -5.63 14.61 0.39
N LYS A 14 -4.38 14.85 0.77
CA LYS A 14 -3.41 13.78 1.10
C LYS A 14 -3.84 12.92 2.28
N ASN A 15 -4.82 13.32 3.07
CA ASN A 15 -5.43 12.47 4.10
C ASN A 15 -6.04 11.19 3.52
N ILE A 16 -6.41 11.17 2.25
CA ILE A 16 -6.85 9.95 1.56
C ILE A 16 -5.75 8.88 1.61
N ILE A 17 -4.49 9.26 1.44
CA ILE A 17 -3.36 8.35 1.49
C ILE A 17 -3.22 7.74 2.88
N TYR A 18 -3.30 8.58 3.93
CA TYR A 18 -3.25 8.10 5.31
C TYR A 18 -4.43 7.19 5.64
N ASN A 19 -5.64 7.54 5.21
CA ASN A 19 -6.83 6.73 5.42
C ASN A 19 -6.72 5.38 4.71
N PHE A 20 -6.13 5.37 3.53
CA PHE A 20 -5.85 4.13 2.80
C PHE A 20 -4.85 3.25 3.58
N LEU A 21 -3.73 3.83 4.03
CA LEU A 21 -2.71 3.09 4.78
C LEU A 21 -3.23 2.57 6.12
N LYS A 22 -4.11 3.30 6.78
CA LYS A 22 -4.77 2.84 8.02
C LYS A 22 -5.57 1.56 7.84
N GLN A 23 -5.99 1.24 6.63
CA GLN A 23 -6.69 -0.03 6.36
C GLN A 23 -5.81 -1.25 6.61
N SER A 24 -4.50 -1.08 6.75
CA SER A 24 -3.58 -2.15 7.14
C SER A 24 -3.83 -2.67 8.55
N ILE A 25 -4.37 -1.82 9.44
CA ILE A 25 -4.55 -2.11 10.87
C ILE A 25 -6.01 -2.17 11.28
N ILE A 26 -6.94 -1.90 10.37
CA ILE A 26 -8.37 -1.98 10.67
C ILE A 26 -8.81 -3.45 10.58
N LYS A 27 -9.37 -3.95 11.68
CA LYS A 27 -9.94 -5.28 11.73
C LYS A 27 -11.20 -5.36 10.86
N LYS A 28 -11.29 -6.40 10.06
CA LYS A 28 -12.52 -6.67 9.30
C LYS A 28 -13.61 -7.21 10.21
N ASN A 29 -14.80 -6.64 10.11
CA ASN A 29 -15.97 -7.10 10.85
C ASN A 29 -16.81 -8.13 10.05
N THR A 30 -16.52 -8.32 8.77
CA THR A 30 -17.26 -9.26 7.93
C THR A 30 -16.48 -10.54 7.71
N PRO A 31 -17.09 -11.72 7.94
CA PRO A 31 -16.42 -12.97 7.61
C PRO A 31 -16.19 -13.05 6.10
N ASN A 32 -14.95 -13.28 5.73
CA ASN A 32 -14.58 -13.46 4.33
C ASN A 32 -14.41 -14.97 4.08
N ILE A 33 -15.47 -15.60 3.62
CA ILE A 33 -15.54 -17.06 3.43
C ILE A 33 -14.48 -17.57 2.44
N ASN A 34 -14.07 -16.72 1.49
CA ASN A 34 -13.09 -17.07 0.47
C ASN A 34 -11.67 -16.63 0.81
N SER A 35 -11.45 -16.12 2.02
CA SER A 35 -10.13 -15.67 2.44
C SER A 35 -9.26 -16.86 2.84
N CYS A 36 -8.04 -16.91 2.33
CA CYS A 36 -7.02 -17.86 2.79
C CYS A 36 -6.36 -17.42 4.12
N ARG A 37 -6.89 -16.41 4.77
CA ARG A 37 -6.33 -15.80 5.99
C ARG A 37 -7.32 -15.89 7.13
N ASP A 38 -6.79 -16.31 8.28
CA ASP A 38 -7.50 -16.23 9.56
C ASP A 38 -7.27 -14.90 10.27
N VAL A 39 -6.39 -14.03 9.72
CA VAL A 39 -6.04 -12.74 10.28
C VAL A 39 -6.72 -11.60 9.54
N ASP A 40 -7.20 -10.63 10.32
CA ASP A 40 -7.98 -9.49 9.82
C ASP A 40 -7.12 -8.30 9.39
N PHE A 41 -5.80 -8.39 9.56
CA PHE A 41 -4.87 -7.29 9.29
C PHE A 41 -4.09 -7.48 7.99
N HIS A 42 -3.73 -6.37 7.35
CA HIS A 42 -2.98 -6.31 6.11
C HIS A 42 -1.63 -5.64 6.34
N LYS A 43 -0.76 -6.32 7.12
CA LYS A 43 0.50 -5.78 7.62
C LYS A 43 1.75 -6.29 6.91
N ASP A 44 1.61 -6.98 5.78
CA ASP A 44 2.72 -7.66 5.11
C ASP A 44 3.47 -6.77 4.09
N GLY A 45 3.22 -5.50 4.14
CA GLY A 45 3.88 -4.51 3.31
C GLY A 45 2.93 -3.53 2.65
N PHE A 46 3.48 -2.47 2.11
CA PHE A 46 2.74 -1.46 1.36
C PHE A 46 3.63 -0.83 0.30
N GLY A 47 3.01 -0.17 -0.65
CA GLY A 47 3.72 0.59 -1.66
C GLY A 47 2.90 1.73 -2.21
N LEU A 48 3.59 2.79 -2.58
CA LEU A 48 3.03 3.96 -3.23
C LEU A 48 3.83 4.26 -4.49
N SER A 49 3.15 4.65 -5.54
CA SER A 49 3.77 5.14 -6.76
C SER A 49 3.04 6.38 -7.24
N TRP A 50 3.78 7.40 -7.59
CA TRP A 50 3.22 8.65 -8.08
C TRP A 50 4.04 9.21 -9.22
N LYS A 51 3.40 10.02 -10.04
CA LYS A 51 4.08 10.70 -11.12
C LYS A 51 4.81 11.93 -10.59
N TYR A 52 6.10 12.02 -10.89
CA TYR A 52 6.95 13.15 -10.57
C TYR A 52 7.57 13.67 -11.88
N HIS A 53 7.03 14.78 -12.39
CA HIS A 53 7.32 15.31 -13.72
C HIS A 53 7.05 14.25 -14.81
N ASP A 54 8.07 13.80 -15.54
CA ASP A 54 7.98 12.80 -16.60
C ASP A 54 8.28 11.36 -16.13
N ARG A 55 8.46 11.16 -14.82
CA ARG A 55 8.85 9.87 -14.23
C ARG A 55 7.85 9.41 -13.19
N TYR A 56 7.87 8.13 -12.89
CA TYR A 56 7.17 7.55 -11.76
C TYR A 56 8.16 7.22 -10.65
N VAL A 57 7.86 7.69 -9.46
CA VAL A 57 8.57 7.33 -8.23
C VAL A 57 7.84 6.18 -7.57
N ILE A 58 8.58 5.20 -7.08
CA ILE A 58 8.04 4.08 -6.32
C ILE A 58 8.68 4.11 -4.93
N TYR A 59 7.83 4.09 -3.92
CA TYR A 59 8.25 3.90 -2.53
C TYR A 59 7.48 2.72 -1.95
N LYS A 60 8.20 1.73 -1.43
CA LYS A 60 7.56 0.55 -0.83
C LYS A 60 8.37 0.01 0.33
N ASN A 61 7.68 -0.69 1.22
CA ASN A 61 8.25 -1.32 2.40
C ASN A 61 7.59 -2.69 2.60
N ASN A 62 8.36 -3.68 3.00
CA ASN A 62 7.86 -5.02 3.30
C ASN A 62 7.25 -5.14 4.71
N LYS A 63 7.19 -4.04 5.45
CA LYS A 63 6.56 -3.93 6.77
C LYS A 63 5.31 -3.06 6.72
N CYS A 64 4.52 -3.08 7.79
CA CYS A 64 3.38 -2.19 7.93
C CYS A 64 3.83 -0.72 7.93
N TYR A 65 2.99 0.16 7.41
CA TYR A 65 3.31 1.59 7.36
C TYR A 65 3.58 2.20 8.75
N THR A 66 3.00 1.64 9.81
CA THR A 66 3.21 2.08 11.20
C THR A 66 4.66 1.88 11.67
N GLU A 67 5.38 0.96 11.03
CA GLU A 67 6.79 0.69 11.32
C GLU A 67 7.74 1.51 10.45
N ASP A 68 7.21 2.30 9.53
CA ASP A 68 7.99 3.11 8.59
C ASP A 68 8.16 4.53 9.14
N LYS A 69 9.37 4.87 9.53
CA LYS A 69 9.69 6.19 10.10
C LYS A 69 9.69 7.30 9.05
N ASN A 70 9.74 6.97 7.78
CA ASN A 70 9.86 7.94 6.68
C ASN A 70 8.54 8.22 5.97
N ILE A 71 7.48 7.46 6.27
CA ILE A 71 6.24 7.53 5.48
C ILE A 71 5.61 8.92 5.46
N LYS A 72 5.64 9.64 6.56
CA LYS A 72 5.10 11.01 6.62
C LYS A 72 5.86 11.95 5.69
N LYS A 73 7.18 11.88 5.72
CA LYS A 73 8.04 12.71 4.85
C LYS A 73 7.83 12.36 3.37
N ILE A 74 7.63 11.09 3.06
CA ILE A 74 7.37 10.62 1.70
C ILE A 74 6.03 11.16 1.20
N ILE A 75 4.97 11.05 2.00
CA ILE A 75 3.64 11.55 1.63
C ILE A 75 3.67 13.07 1.40
N ASP A 76 4.39 13.82 2.23
CA ASP A 76 4.51 15.27 2.07
C ASP A 76 5.17 15.67 0.74
N LYS A 77 6.00 14.81 0.17
CA LYS A 77 6.69 15.05 -1.11
C LYS A 77 5.91 14.60 -2.35
N ILE A 78 4.80 13.89 -2.20
CA ILE A 78 4.02 13.39 -3.32
C ILE A 78 3.40 14.57 -4.09
N LEU A 79 3.64 14.64 -5.39
CA LEU A 79 2.94 15.56 -6.27
C LEU A 79 1.55 15.01 -6.58
N LYS A 80 0.54 15.87 -6.45
CA LYS A 80 -0.85 15.50 -6.69
C LYS A 80 -1.13 15.44 -8.19
N ASN A 81 -1.21 14.25 -8.74
CA ASN A 81 -1.70 13.99 -10.09
C ASN A 81 -2.16 12.55 -10.24
N ILE A 82 -1.24 11.61 -10.37
CA ILE A 82 -1.54 10.19 -10.42
C ILE A 82 -0.85 9.52 -9.25
N LEU A 83 -1.62 8.76 -8.47
CA LEU A 83 -1.12 7.97 -7.36
C LEU A 83 -1.69 6.56 -7.44
N ILE A 84 -0.82 5.58 -7.28
CA ILE A 84 -1.17 4.18 -7.10
C ILE A 84 -0.71 3.76 -5.71
N GLY A 85 -1.60 3.16 -4.94
CA GLY A 85 -1.30 2.61 -3.62
C GLY A 85 -1.62 1.13 -3.56
N HIS A 86 -0.83 0.39 -2.80
CA HIS A 86 -1.04 -1.04 -2.56
C HIS A 86 -0.73 -1.37 -1.10
N ILE A 87 -1.62 -2.12 -0.48
CA ILE A 87 -1.41 -2.72 0.85
C ILE A 87 -1.40 -4.23 0.66
N ARG A 88 -0.33 -4.87 1.10
CA ARG A 88 -0.14 -6.30 0.96
C ARG A 88 -0.73 -7.05 2.14
N ALA A 89 -1.42 -8.13 1.81
CA ALA A 89 -1.84 -9.14 2.76
C ALA A 89 -1.38 -10.50 2.25
N LYS A 90 -0.38 -11.06 2.90
CA LYS A 90 0.18 -12.38 2.57
C LYS A 90 -0.84 -13.47 2.81
N CYS A 91 -0.96 -14.38 1.87
CA CYS A 91 -1.75 -15.59 2.06
C CYS A 91 -0.89 -16.66 2.78
N PRO A 92 -1.31 -17.19 3.94
CA PRO A 92 -0.52 -18.18 4.68
C PRO A 92 -0.23 -19.46 3.90
N ASN A 93 -1.12 -19.83 2.99
CA ASN A 93 -0.99 -21.07 2.19
C ASN A 93 -0.06 -20.93 0.98
N LEU A 94 0.36 -19.72 0.67
CA LEU A 94 1.34 -19.45 -0.37
C LEU A 94 2.66 -19.09 0.32
N ASN A 95 3.71 -19.87 0.08
CA ASN A 95 5.04 -19.64 0.67
C ASN A 95 5.72 -18.33 0.21
N ALA A 96 4.92 -17.30 -0.05
CA ALA A 96 5.40 -15.99 -0.44
C ALA A 96 5.85 -15.21 0.79
N GLU A 97 7.15 -14.98 0.93
CA GLU A 97 7.71 -14.23 2.03
C GLU A 97 7.39 -12.72 1.92
N SER A 98 7.37 -12.06 3.08
CA SER A 98 7.25 -10.59 3.14
C SER A 98 8.59 -9.94 2.79
N LYS A 99 8.91 -9.92 1.49
CA LYS A 99 10.12 -9.30 0.94
C LYS A 99 9.79 -8.05 0.16
N TYR A 100 10.75 -7.16 0.09
CA TYR A 100 10.66 -5.94 -0.72
C TYR A 100 10.32 -6.25 -2.19
N GLU A 101 10.96 -7.27 -2.75
CA GLU A 101 10.77 -7.70 -4.15
C GLU A 101 9.34 -8.17 -4.43
N ASN A 102 8.65 -8.69 -3.41
CA ASN A 102 7.28 -9.19 -3.51
C ASN A 102 6.23 -8.13 -3.17
N THR A 103 6.64 -6.90 -2.92
CA THR A 103 5.74 -5.80 -2.55
C THR A 103 5.45 -4.93 -3.76
N HIS A 104 4.16 -4.70 -4.05
CA HIS A 104 3.73 -3.80 -5.13
C HIS A 104 3.89 -2.32 -4.73
N PRO A 105 3.96 -1.41 -5.68
CA PRO A 105 3.88 -1.66 -7.13
C PRO A 105 5.22 -2.12 -7.71
N PHE A 106 5.15 -2.77 -8.86
CA PHE A 106 6.32 -3.16 -9.65
C PHE A 106 6.53 -2.22 -10.82
N LYS A 107 7.80 -2.01 -11.17
CA LYS A 107 8.16 -1.26 -12.36
C LYS A 107 8.65 -2.23 -13.43
N PHE A 108 8.05 -2.13 -14.60
CA PHE A 108 8.51 -2.84 -15.81
C PHE A 108 9.38 -1.92 -16.64
N LYS A 109 10.42 -2.47 -17.19
CA LYS A 109 11.29 -1.75 -18.14
C LYS A 109 10.71 -1.83 -19.54
#